data_f1aa7f90482780dfc0a18f364abf5a21
#
_entry.id   f1aa7f90482780dfc0a18f364abf5a21
#
_cell.length_a   1.000
_cell.length_b   1.000
_cell.length_c   1.000
_cell.angle_alpha   90.00
_cell.angle_beta   90.00
_cell.angle_gamma   90.00
#
_symmetry.space_group_name_H-M   'P 1'
#
loop_
_entity.id
_entity.type
_entity.pdbx_description
1 polymer ?
#
loop_
_entity_poly.entity_id
_entity_poly.type
_entity_poly.pdbx_seq_one_letter_code
_entity_poly.pdbx_strand_id
1 'polypeptide(L)'
;MDKSVSTHAGVTARHSTPSADYTLEVTVFIAIIVALIIGFVLGRYKTYVFQNRSEARLSRAMKMQFVAPDYHLLNHVTLRVEDGTTQIDHVLISRFGIFVIETKDYKGWIFAGPHDRYWTQVLYRAKFRFQNPLRQNHRHVRAIQQLLDFLPPDVVRPVVVFTGDAEFKTNVPDGVFTVAGFMAFVESTRAEVMSVNRVQFCVGRIETTRLSITKATDVEHVERLRRRYGNDQ
;
A
#
# COMPACT_ATOMS: atom_id res chain seq x y z
N MET A 1 -48.68 81.12 -2.07
CA MET A 1 -47.22 81.08 -2.25
C MET A 1 -46.66 80.47 -0.99
N ASP A 2 -46.38 79.21 -1.08
CA ASP A 2 -45.51 78.62 -0.04
C ASP A 2 -44.81 77.38 -0.61
N LYS A 3 -43.53 77.38 -0.50
CA LYS A 3 -42.65 76.35 -1.07
C LYS A 3 -42.35 75.33 0.01
N SER A 4 -42.82 74.08 -0.20
CA SER A 4 -42.42 72.95 0.60
C SER A 4 -41.01 72.46 0.16
N VAL A 5 -40.05 72.46 1.08
CA VAL A 5 -38.71 71.92 0.91
C VAL A 5 -38.75 70.46 1.33
N SER A 6 -38.50 69.55 0.38
CA SER A 6 -38.37 68.15 0.62
C SER A 6 -36.93 67.82 1.07
N THR A 7 -36.78 67.32 2.31
CA THR A 7 -35.48 66.87 2.84
C THR A 7 -35.25 65.40 2.51
N HIS A 8 -34.34 65.12 1.61
CA HIS A 8 -33.84 63.77 1.38
C HIS A 8 -32.91 63.33 2.53
N ALA A 9 -33.37 62.36 3.30
CA ALA A 9 -32.53 61.67 4.28
C ALA A 9 -31.65 60.65 3.56
N GLY A 10 -30.37 60.93 3.43
CA GLY A 10 -29.37 60.00 2.95
C GLY A 10 -29.13 58.87 3.96
N VAL A 11 -29.48 57.66 3.59
CA VAL A 11 -29.12 56.46 4.37
C VAL A 11 -27.67 56.12 4.06
N THR A 12 -26.76 56.51 4.97
CA THR A 12 -25.35 56.05 4.94
C THR A 12 -25.30 54.62 5.49
N ALA A 13 -25.08 53.63 4.60
CA ALA A 13 -24.76 52.29 5.02
C ALA A 13 -23.42 52.28 5.79
N ARG A 14 -23.46 52.03 7.09
CA ARG A 14 -22.27 51.78 7.91
C ARG A 14 -21.74 50.42 7.56
N HIS A 15 -20.65 50.35 6.81
CA HIS A 15 -19.82 49.15 6.76
C HIS A 15 -19.22 48.93 8.15
N SER A 16 -19.77 47.99 8.93
CA SER A 16 -19.18 47.52 10.17
C SER A 16 -17.94 46.70 9.82
N THR A 17 -16.77 47.22 10.10
CA THR A 17 -15.53 46.47 10.12
C THR A 17 -15.66 45.36 11.21
N PRO A 18 -15.29 44.10 10.90
CA PRO A 18 -15.32 43.05 11.90
C PRO A 18 -14.46 43.44 13.11
N SER A 19 -14.98 43.18 14.33
CA SER A 19 -14.26 43.52 15.58
C SER A 19 -12.92 42.75 15.59
N ALA A 20 -11.88 43.39 16.19
CA ALA A 20 -10.54 42.81 16.28
C ALA A 20 -10.55 41.41 16.92
N ASP A 21 -11.46 41.14 17.83
CA ASP A 21 -11.65 39.84 18.47
C ASP A 21 -12.09 38.75 17.50
N TYR A 22 -13.03 39.05 16.59
CA TYR A 22 -13.50 38.10 15.59
C TYR A 22 -12.39 37.73 14.60
N THR A 23 -11.55 38.68 14.18
CA THR A 23 -10.41 38.44 13.30
C THR A 23 -9.35 37.56 13.97
N LEU A 24 -9.12 37.74 15.28
CA LEU A 24 -8.19 36.92 16.04
C LEU A 24 -8.70 35.45 16.15
N GLU A 25 -9.97 35.26 16.49
CA GLU A 25 -10.58 33.93 16.58
C GLU A 25 -10.52 33.19 15.28
N VAL A 26 -10.86 33.82 14.14
CA VAL A 26 -10.78 33.21 12.79
C VAL A 26 -9.33 32.85 12.45
N THR A 27 -8.38 33.71 12.79
CA THR A 27 -6.95 33.46 12.52
C THR A 27 -6.43 32.25 13.32
N VAL A 28 -6.79 32.15 14.60
CA VAL A 28 -6.45 31.02 15.47
C VAL A 28 -7.08 29.72 14.93
N PHE A 29 -8.34 29.75 14.50
CA PHE A 29 -9.03 28.60 13.94
C PHE A 29 -8.37 28.11 12.66
N ILE A 30 -8.01 29.02 11.75
CA ILE A 30 -7.27 28.71 10.52
C ILE A 30 -5.91 28.10 10.86
N ALA A 31 -5.17 28.65 11.81
CA ALA A 31 -3.87 28.13 12.23
C ALA A 31 -3.96 26.69 12.75
N ILE A 32 -5.00 26.38 13.55
CA ILE A 32 -5.25 25.01 14.04
C ILE A 32 -5.53 24.05 12.88
N ILE A 33 -6.38 24.42 11.92
CA ILE A 33 -6.68 23.59 10.74
C ILE A 33 -5.41 23.33 9.93
N VAL A 34 -4.61 24.36 9.70
CA VAL A 34 -3.34 24.22 8.96
C VAL A 34 -2.38 23.29 9.71
N ALA A 35 -2.25 23.43 11.02
CA ALA A 35 -1.42 22.54 11.83
C ALA A 35 -1.88 21.07 11.77
N LEU A 36 -3.20 20.84 11.82
CA LEU A 36 -3.79 19.50 11.66
C LEU A 36 -3.52 18.90 10.26
N ILE A 37 -3.66 19.69 9.21
CA ILE A 37 -3.36 19.27 7.84
C ILE A 37 -1.87 18.93 7.69
N ILE A 38 -0.98 19.78 8.20
CA ILE A 38 0.47 19.54 8.19
C ILE A 38 0.79 18.25 8.96
N GLY A 39 0.25 18.08 10.16
CA GLY A 39 0.43 16.88 10.97
C GLY A 39 -0.05 15.61 10.25
N PHE A 40 -1.20 15.68 9.59
CA PHE A 40 -1.74 14.59 8.78
C PHE A 40 -0.83 14.25 7.58
N VAL A 41 -0.39 15.26 6.82
CA VAL A 41 0.50 15.08 5.66
C VAL A 41 1.86 14.50 6.09
N LEU A 42 2.45 15.03 7.17
CA LEU A 42 3.70 14.51 7.71
C LEU A 42 3.57 13.06 8.20
N GLY A 43 2.45 12.73 8.85
CA GLY A 43 2.15 11.37 9.27
C GLY A 43 2.07 10.40 8.08
N ARG A 44 1.36 10.78 7.02
CA ARG A 44 1.27 10.00 5.77
C ARG A 44 2.62 9.84 5.08
N TYR A 45 3.40 10.92 4.99
CA TYR A 45 4.74 10.89 4.40
C TYR A 45 5.68 9.96 5.19
N LYS A 46 5.64 10.02 6.52
CA LYS A 46 6.43 9.15 7.39
C LYS A 46 6.09 7.66 7.19
N THR A 47 4.81 7.32 7.09
CA THR A 47 4.35 5.95 6.81
C THR A 47 4.85 5.45 5.45
N TYR A 48 4.73 6.27 4.39
CA TYR A 48 5.22 5.95 3.05
C TYR A 48 6.73 5.69 3.01
N VAL A 49 7.52 6.55 3.67
CA VAL A 49 8.98 6.39 3.74
C VAL A 49 9.38 5.12 4.52
N PHE A 50 8.64 4.78 5.57
CA PHE A 50 8.91 3.55 6.35
C PHE A 50 8.61 2.28 5.54
N GLN A 51 7.49 2.23 4.85
CA GLN A 51 7.12 1.09 4.01
C GLN A 51 8.18 0.83 2.93
N ASN A 52 8.59 1.87 2.19
CA ASN A 52 9.66 1.75 1.19
C ASN A 52 11.01 1.28 1.78
N ARG A 53 11.31 1.62 3.02
CA ARG A 53 12.55 1.15 3.68
C ARG A 53 12.50 -0.33 4.04
N SER A 54 11.36 -0.82 4.52
CA SER A 54 11.20 -2.22 4.88
C SER A 54 11.22 -3.12 3.65
N GLU A 55 10.52 -2.74 2.58
CA GLU A 55 10.58 -3.39 1.28
C GLU A 55 12.01 -3.43 0.72
N ALA A 56 12.73 -2.30 0.79
CA ALA A 56 14.13 -2.23 0.36
C ALA A 56 15.07 -3.14 1.17
N ARG A 57 14.83 -3.30 2.49
CA ARG A 57 15.61 -4.23 3.33
C ARG A 57 15.35 -5.68 2.92
N LEU A 58 14.08 -6.06 2.75
CA LEU A 58 13.71 -7.41 2.29
C LEU A 58 14.29 -7.69 0.91
N SER A 59 14.13 -6.75 -0.05
CA SER A 59 14.70 -6.85 -1.39
C SER A 59 16.22 -7.06 -1.36
N ARG A 60 16.94 -6.32 -0.49
CA ARG A 60 18.38 -6.48 -0.34
C ARG A 60 18.76 -7.85 0.21
N ALA A 61 18.07 -8.33 1.25
CA ALA A 61 18.29 -9.66 1.82
C ALA A 61 18.07 -10.75 0.77
N MET A 62 16.96 -10.68 0.01
CA MET A 62 16.69 -11.63 -1.06
C MET A 62 17.76 -11.61 -2.17
N LYS A 63 18.22 -10.43 -2.59
CA LYS A 63 19.26 -10.29 -3.63
C LYS A 63 20.61 -10.85 -3.20
N MET A 64 20.93 -10.81 -1.91
CA MET A 64 22.19 -11.36 -1.39
C MET A 64 22.15 -12.90 -1.33
N GLN A 65 20.99 -13.50 -1.10
CA GLN A 65 20.87 -14.94 -0.85
C GLN A 65 20.38 -15.70 -2.07
N PHE A 66 19.45 -15.12 -2.85
CA PHE A 66 18.82 -15.76 -4.00
C PHE A 66 19.34 -15.13 -5.29
N VAL A 67 20.29 -15.81 -5.92
CA VAL A 67 21.04 -15.31 -7.07
C VAL A 67 20.74 -16.07 -8.36
N ALA A 68 20.96 -15.41 -9.50
CA ALA A 68 20.88 -16.05 -10.81
C ALA A 68 21.92 -17.19 -10.95
N PRO A 69 21.65 -18.19 -11.78
CA PRO A 69 20.50 -18.32 -12.69
C PRO A 69 19.24 -18.90 -12.06
N ASP A 70 19.34 -19.44 -10.83
CA ASP A 70 18.24 -20.17 -10.19
C ASP A 70 17.13 -19.25 -9.69
N TYR A 71 17.46 -17.99 -9.35
CA TYR A 71 16.53 -17.01 -8.79
C TYR A 71 16.62 -15.66 -9.49
N HIS A 72 15.47 -15.03 -9.71
CA HIS A 72 15.32 -13.67 -10.23
C HIS A 72 14.30 -12.89 -9.41
N LEU A 73 14.71 -11.76 -8.86
CA LEU A 73 13.85 -10.89 -8.07
C LEU A 73 13.39 -9.69 -8.89
N LEU A 74 12.07 -9.55 -9.03
CA LEU A 74 11.41 -8.36 -9.57
C LEU A 74 10.74 -7.58 -8.45
N ASN A 75 10.96 -6.26 -8.41
CA ASN A 75 10.37 -5.38 -7.42
C ASN A 75 9.36 -4.44 -8.07
N HIS A 76 8.33 -4.03 -7.32
CA HIS A 76 7.32 -3.05 -7.73
C HIS A 76 6.70 -3.39 -9.09
N VAL A 77 6.15 -4.60 -9.20
CA VAL A 77 5.53 -5.11 -10.42
C VAL A 77 4.08 -4.64 -10.48
N THR A 78 3.77 -3.68 -11.36
CA THR A 78 2.39 -3.23 -11.60
C THR A 78 1.84 -3.87 -12.86
N LEU A 79 0.74 -4.63 -12.72
CA LEU A 79 0.06 -5.32 -13.82
C LEU A 79 -1.34 -4.76 -14.03
N ARG A 80 -1.82 -4.79 -15.28
CA ARG A 80 -3.24 -4.57 -15.61
C ARG A 80 -4.03 -5.81 -15.24
N VAL A 81 -5.21 -5.59 -14.67
CA VAL A 81 -6.22 -6.61 -14.36
C VAL A 81 -7.59 -6.11 -14.87
N GLU A 82 -8.58 -6.97 -14.98
CA GLU A 82 -9.90 -6.61 -15.52
C GLU A 82 -10.51 -5.37 -14.89
N ASP A 83 -10.36 -5.21 -13.58
CA ASP A 83 -10.91 -4.12 -12.79
C ASP A 83 -9.88 -3.02 -12.45
N GLY A 84 -8.80 -2.91 -13.22
CA GLY A 84 -7.81 -1.85 -13.06
C GLY A 84 -6.37 -2.29 -13.08
N THR A 85 -5.62 -1.99 -12.00
CA THR A 85 -4.23 -2.38 -11.83
C THR A 85 -4.01 -3.03 -10.47
N THR A 86 -3.00 -3.87 -10.39
CA THR A 86 -2.50 -4.44 -9.14
C THR A 86 -1.01 -4.19 -9.03
N GLN A 87 -0.53 -3.73 -7.89
CA GLN A 87 0.88 -3.47 -7.61
C GLN A 87 1.38 -4.52 -6.62
N ILE A 88 2.39 -5.25 -7.02
CA ILE A 88 3.00 -6.34 -6.27
C ILE A 88 4.34 -5.84 -5.75
N ASP A 89 4.60 -5.97 -4.46
CA ASP A 89 5.85 -5.47 -3.85
C ASP A 89 7.05 -6.20 -4.42
N HIS A 90 7.03 -7.55 -4.40
CA HIS A 90 8.10 -8.37 -4.93
C HIS A 90 7.57 -9.65 -5.59
N VAL A 91 8.22 -10.08 -6.67
CA VAL A 91 8.04 -11.40 -7.29
C VAL A 91 9.40 -12.07 -7.37
N LEU A 92 9.60 -13.14 -6.59
CA LEU A 92 10.79 -13.97 -6.66
C LEU A 92 10.51 -15.19 -7.54
N ILE A 93 11.12 -15.22 -8.72
CA ILE A 93 10.95 -16.28 -9.72
C ILE A 93 12.14 -17.23 -9.59
N SER A 94 11.89 -18.51 -9.44
CA SER A 94 12.94 -19.52 -9.28
C SER A 94 12.59 -20.84 -9.98
N ARG A 95 13.57 -21.72 -10.10
CA ARG A 95 13.35 -23.10 -10.55
C ARG A 95 12.39 -23.88 -9.65
N PHE A 96 12.24 -23.44 -8.40
CA PHE A 96 11.49 -24.12 -7.33
C PHE A 96 10.07 -23.54 -7.12
N GLY A 97 9.71 -22.47 -7.85
CA GLY A 97 8.43 -21.80 -7.80
C GLY A 97 8.52 -20.31 -8.02
N ILE A 98 7.35 -19.66 -8.09
CA ILE A 98 7.20 -18.23 -8.19
C ILE A 98 6.54 -17.76 -6.90
N PHE A 99 7.26 -16.97 -6.09
CA PHE A 99 6.78 -16.44 -4.83
C PHE A 99 6.29 -15.00 -5.05
N VAL A 100 4.98 -14.78 -4.90
CA VAL A 100 4.34 -13.47 -4.98
C VAL A 100 4.26 -12.92 -3.57
N ILE A 101 5.02 -11.85 -3.29
CA ILE A 101 5.32 -11.41 -1.95
C ILE A 101 4.65 -10.07 -1.67
N GLU A 102 3.82 -10.03 -0.66
CA GLU A 102 3.24 -8.84 -0.03
C GLU A 102 3.99 -8.53 1.26
N THR A 103 4.43 -7.30 1.43
CA THR A 103 5.24 -6.86 2.56
C THR A 103 4.41 -6.05 3.56
N LYS A 104 4.55 -6.34 4.84
CA LYS A 104 3.88 -5.61 5.93
C LYS A 104 4.87 -5.18 7.00
N ASP A 105 5.05 -3.85 7.18
CA ASP A 105 5.90 -3.28 8.23
C ASP A 105 5.05 -2.88 9.45
N TYR A 106 4.54 -3.89 10.17
CA TYR A 106 3.79 -3.68 11.39
C TYR A 106 4.59 -4.02 12.64
N LYS A 107 4.27 -3.34 13.74
CA LYS A 107 4.83 -3.56 15.07
C LYS A 107 3.73 -3.85 16.07
N GLY A 108 4.10 -4.42 17.21
CA GLY A 108 3.17 -4.75 18.28
C GLY A 108 2.37 -6.02 18.01
N TRP A 109 1.22 -6.15 18.62
CA TRP A 109 0.45 -7.38 18.57
C TRP A 109 -0.44 -7.44 17.35
N ILE A 110 -0.40 -8.59 16.66
CA ILE A 110 -1.26 -8.88 15.51
C ILE A 110 -2.23 -10.00 15.87
N PHE A 111 -3.51 -9.74 15.63
CA PHE A 111 -4.57 -10.72 15.69
C PHE A 111 -5.02 -11.00 14.26
N ALA A 112 -4.76 -12.22 13.80
CA ALA A 112 -4.93 -12.65 12.41
C ALA A 112 -5.83 -13.89 12.35
N GLY A 113 -6.82 -13.86 11.46
CA GLY A 113 -7.58 -15.02 11.04
C GLY A 113 -7.47 -15.21 9.53
N PRO A 114 -7.23 -16.44 9.02
CA PRO A 114 -6.97 -16.68 7.60
C PRO A 114 -8.17 -16.27 6.72
N HIS A 115 -9.40 -16.39 7.23
CA HIS A 115 -10.64 -16.08 6.51
C HIS A 115 -11.21 -14.70 6.81
N ASP A 116 -10.66 -13.98 7.79
CA ASP A 116 -11.14 -12.67 8.18
C ASP A 116 -10.93 -11.65 7.07
N ARG A 117 -11.88 -10.73 6.92
CA ARG A 117 -11.74 -9.61 5.98
C ARG A 117 -10.67 -8.61 6.43
N TYR A 118 -10.56 -8.41 7.75
CA TYR A 118 -9.64 -7.49 8.38
C TYR A 118 -8.91 -8.17 9.52
N TRP A 119 -7.63 -7.84 9.67
CA TRP A 119 -6.83 -8.18 10.83
C TRP A 119 -6.74 -6.97 11.78
N THR A 120 -6.33 -7.23 13.02
CA THR A 120 -6.20 -6.17 14.03
C THR A 120 -4.75 -6.07 14.50
N GLN A 121 -4.22 -4.85 14.46
CA GLN A 121 -2.97 -4.49 15.11
C GLN A 121 -3.29 -3.81 16.45
N VAL A 122 -2.60 -4.20 17.52
CA VAL A 122 -2.62 -3.48 18.80
C VAL A 122 -1.23 -2.91 19.04
N LEU A 123 -1.16 -1.58 19.11
CA LEU A 123 0.08 -0.86 19.39
C LEU A 123 -0.15 -0.01 20.64
N TYR A 124 0.56 -0.34 21.73
CA TYR A 124 0.29 0.19 23.07
C TYR A 124 -1.15 -0.09 23.51
N ARG A 125 -2.00 0.95 23.61
CA ARG A 125 -3.42 0.84 23.99
C ARG A 125 -4.37 1.06 22.81
N ALA A 126 -3.84 1.37 21.62
CA ALA A 126 -4.63 1.64 20.43
C ALA A 126 -4.80 0.37 19.57
N LYS A 127 -6.01 0.21 19.01
CA LYS A 127 -6.35 -0.89 18.09
C LYS A 127 -6.59 -0.32 16.70
N PHE A 128 -5.92 -0.90 15.71
CA PHE A 128 -6.04 -0.52 14.30
C PHE A 128 -6.48 -1.73 13.49
N ARG A 129 -7.49 -1.55 12.65
CA ARG A 129 -7.90 -2.58 11.69
C ARG A 129 -7.22 -2.33 10.36
N PHE A 130 -6.77 -3.40 9.72
CA PHE A 130 -6.19 -3.35 8.37
C PHE A 130 -6.68 -4.53 7.55
N GLN A 131 -6.68 -4.35 6.23
CA GLN A 131 -7.09 -5.40 5.30
C GLN A 131 -6.24 -6.64 5.50
N ASN A 132 -6.87 -7.83 5.48
CA ASN A 132 -6.17 -9.11 5.53
C ASN A 132 -5.19 -9.20 4.33
N PRO A 133 -3.86 -9.28 4.59
CA PRO A 133 -2.86 -9.27 3.54
C PRO A 133 -2.86 -10.53 2.67
N LEU A 134 -3.37 -11.66 3.19
CA LEU A 134 -3.55 -12.87 2.38
C LEU A 134 -4.59 -12.64 1.28
N ARG A 135 -5.69 -11.93 1.59
CA ARG A 135 -6.72 -11.59 0.61
C ARG A 135 -6.21 -10.54 -0.40
N GLN A 136 -5.40 -9.61 0.04
CA GLN A 136 -4.73 -8.65 -0.85
C GLN A 136 -3.82 -9.39 -1.81
N ASN A 137 -2.93 -10.24 -1.29
CA ASN A 137 -1.97 -11.00 -2.09
C ASN A 137 -2.63 -12.00 -3.04
N HIS A 138 -3.80 -12.53 -2.69
CA HIS A 138 -4.55 -13.41 -3.60
C HIS A 138 -4.86 -12.75 -4.97
N ARG A 139 -5.13 -11.44 -5.00
CA ARG A 139 -5.31 -10.69 -6.26
C ARG A 139 -4.01 -10.63 -7.06
N HIS A 140 -2.89 -10.42 -6.38
CA HIS A 140 -1.55 -10.40 -6.99
C HIS A 140 -1.21 -11.75 -7.62
N VAL A 141 -1.44 -12.83 -6.87
CA VAL A 141 -1.24 -14.21 -7.36
C VAL A 141 -2.08 -14.48 -8.59
N ARG A 142 -3.38 -14.13 -8.58
CA ARG A 142 -4.24 -14.29 -9.75
C ARG A 142 -3.72 -13.55 -10.98
N ALA A 143 -3.24 -12.32 -10.81
CA ALA A 143 -2.67 -11.54 -11.91
C ALA A 143 -1.42 -12.23 -12.52
N ILE A 144 -0.55 -12.79 -11.67
CA ILE A 144 0.62 -13.55 -12.14
C ILE A 144 0.20 -14.87 -12.79
N GLN A 145 -0.76 -15.60 -12.22
CA GLN A 145 -1.28 -16.84 -12.81
C GLN A 145 -1.93 -16.62 -14.19
N GLN A 146 -2.69 -15.53 -14.36
CA GLN A 146 -3.28 -15.15 -15.65
C GLN A 146 -2.22 -14.76 -16.68
N LEU A 147 -1.16 -14.06 -16.25
CA LEU A 147 -0.06 -13.66 -17.12
C LEU A 147 0.81 -14.87 -17.55
N LEU A 148 0.97 -15.84 -16.65
CA LEU A 148 1.79 -17.03 -16.82
C LEU A 148 0.91 -18.30 -16.94
N ASP A 149 -0.17 -18.21 -17.72
CA ASP A 149 -1.22 -19.23 -17.89
C ASP A 149 -0.73 -20.58 -18.43
N PHE A 150 0.49 -20.62 -18.97
CA PHE A 150 1.20 -21.82 -19.40
C PHE A 150 1.84 -22.61 -18.24
N LEU A 151 1.76 -22.11 -16.99
CA LEU A 151 2.24 -22.80 -15.79
C LEU A 151 1.09 -23.38 -14.99
N PRO A 152 1.31 -24.51 -14.28
CA PRO A 152 0.36 -24.97 -13.27
C PRO A 152 0.15 -23.90 -12.19
N PRO A 153 -1.09 -23.67 -11.74
CA PRO A 153 -1.38 -22.59 -10.77
C PRO A 153 -0.65 -22.72 -9.42
N ASP A 154 -0.33 -23.92 -8.99
CA ASP A 154 0.36 -24.24 -7.73
C ASP A 154 1.86 -23.88 -7.74
N VAL A 155 2.43 -23.63 -8.93
CA VAL A 155 3.79 -23.09 -9.08
C VAL A 155 3.86 -21.65 -8.54
N VAL A 156 2.74 -20.90 -8.59
CA VAL A 156 2.64 -19.51 -8.10
C VAL A 156 2.14 -19.50 -6.66
N ARG A 157 3.00 -19.15 -5.72
CA ARG A 157 2.78 -19.26 -4.28
C ARG A 157 2.55 -17.89 -3.64
N PRO A 158 1.42 -17.67 -2.91
CA PRO A 158 1.22 -16.47 -2.12
C PRO A 158 2.14 -16.45 -0.90
N VAL A 159 2.77 -15.31 -0.63
CA VAL A 159 3.62 -15.09 0.54
C VAL A 159 3.36 -13.72 1.12
N VAL A 160 3.16 -13.64 2.43
CA VAL A 160 3.10 -12.38 3.18
C VAL A 160 4.28 -12.34 4.14
N VAL A 161 5.10 -11.28 4.06
CA VAL A 161 6.29 -11.12 4.91
C VAL A 161 6.12 -9.93 5.85
N PHE A 162 6.13 -10.20 7.14
CA PHE A 162 6.17 -9.17 8.16
C PHE A 162 7.62 -8.76 8.41
N THR A 163 7.95 -7.50 8.10
CA THR A 163 9.31 -6.94 8.20
C THR A 163 9.52 -6.11 9.46
N GLY A 164 8.44 -5.74 10.15
CA GLY A 164 8.48 -5.05 11.44
C GLY A 164 8.50 -6.02 12.63
N ASP A 165 8.57 -5.45 13.84
CA ASP A 165 8.57 -6.19 15.10
C ASP A 165 7.13 -6.55 15.50
N ALA A 166 6.46 -7.36 14.68
CA ALA A 166 5.11 -7.85 14.91
C ALA A 166 5.12 -9.15 15.72
N GLU A 167 4.27 -9.22 16.74
CA GLU A 167 4.03 -10.42 17.53
C GLU A 167 2.62 -10.93 17.29
N PHE A 168 2.48 -12.14 16.72
CA PHE A 168 1.18 -12.75 16.51
C PHE A 168 0.61 -13.30 17.83
N LYS A 169 -0.60 -12.89 18.18
CA LYS A 169 -1.35 -13.35 19.35
C LYS A 169 -2.40 -14.41 19.02
N THR A 170 -2.52 -14.74 17.74
CA THR A 170 -3.29 -15.87 17.20
C THR A 170 -2.36 -16.82 16.48
N ASN A 171 -2.84 -18.00 16.08
CA ASN A 171 -2.07 -18.86 15.20
C ASN A 171 -1.70 -18.12 13.93
N VAL A 172 -0.41 -18.20 13.56
CA VAL A 172 0.08 -17.58 12.32
C VAL A 172 -0.51 -18.34 11.13
N PRO A 173 -1.26 -17.68 10.24
CA PRO A 173 -1.83 -18.36 9.09
C PRO A 173 -0.75 -18.86 8.11
N ASP A 174 -1.06 -19.92 7.37
CA ASP A 174 -0.18 -20.44 6.32
C ASP A 174 0.14 -19.35 5.28
N GLY A 175 1.37 -19.34 4.78
CA GLY A 175 1.86 -18.33 3.83
C GLY A 175 2.25 -16.99 4.48
N VAL A 176 2.21 -16.87 5.80
CA VAL A 176 2.63 -15.68 6.56
C VAL A 176 3.94 -15.96 7.28
N PHE A 177 4.92 -15.10 7.09
CA PHE A 177 6.28 -15.30 7.59
C PHE A 177 6.86 -14.03 8.21
N THR A 178 7.83 -14.20 9.09
CA THR A 178 8.87 -13.20 9.36
C THR A 178 9.88 -13.21 8.21
N VAL A 179 10.78 -12.22 8.14
CA VAL A 179 11.85 -12.21 7.13
C VAL A 179 12.69 -13.50 7.20
N ALA A 180 13.16 -13.89 8.40
CA ALA A 180 13.96 -15.10 8.58
C ALA A 180 13.19 -16.38 8.20
N GLY A 181 11.91 -16.46 8.60
CA GLY A 181 11.05 -17.60 8.26
C GLY A 181 10.81 -17.72 6.75
N PHE A 182 10.63 -16.60 6.05
CA PHE A 182 10.49 -16.60 4.60
C PHE A 182 11.77 -17.05 3.90
N MET A 183 12.93 -16.54 4.30
CA MET A 183 14.22 -16.96 3.72
C MET A 183 14.43 -18.46 3.88
N ALA A 184 14.21 -19.00 5.08
CA ALA A 184 14.29 -20.43 5.35
C ALA A 184 13.26 -21.25 4.54
N PHE A 185 12.04 -20.75 4.38
CA PHE A 185 10.99 -21.39 3.57
C PHE A 185 11.44 -21.52 2.10
N VAL A 186 11.96 -20.45 1.49
CA VAL A 186 12.46 -20.48 0.12
C VAL A 186 13.64 -21.44 0.00
N GLU A 187 14.59 -21.42 0.93
CA GLU A 187 15.75 -22.33 0.96
C GLU A 187 15.35 -23.81 1.10
N SER A 188 14.32 -24.11 1.88
CA SER A 188 13.81 -25.46 2.06
C SER A 188 13.03 -25.97 0.84
N THR A 189 12.59 -25.07 -0.05
CA THR A 189 11.86 -25.44 -1.27
C THR A 189 12.86 -25.88 -2.35
N ARG A 190 13.07 -27.19 -2.48
CA ARG A 190 14.08 -27.79 -3.40
C ARG A 190 13.52 -28.55 -4.57
N ALA A 191 12.21 -28.82 -4.60
CA ALA A 191 11.58 -29.51 -5.72
C ALA A 191 11.59 -28.60 -6.96
N GLU A 192 12.31 -29.03 -8.01
CA GLU A 192 12.37 -28.28 -9.26
C GLU A 192 11.05 -28.42 -10.01
N VAL A 193 10.41 -27.29 -10.28
CA VAL A 193 9.15 -27.19 -11.02
C VAL A 193 9.33 -26.52 -12.38
N MET A 194 10.48 -25.88 -12.61
CA MET A 194 10.82 -25.18 -13.85
C MET A 194 12.30 -25.35 -14.22
N SER A 195 12.58 -25.41 -15.54
CA SER A 195 13.95 -25.27 -16.04
C SER A 195 14.42 -23.82 -16.00
N VAL A 196 15.74 -23.60 -16.07
CA VAL A 196 16.34 -22.26 -16.15
C VAL A 196 15.75 -21.44 -17.31
N ASN A 197 15.58 -22.05 -18.48
CA ASN A 197 14.98 -21.38 -19.66
C ASN A 197 13.53 -20.96 -19.38
N ARG A 198 12.76 -21.76 -18.63
CA ARG A 198 11.39 -21.44 -18.26
C ARG A 198 11.37 -20.26 -17.26
N VAL A 199 12.31 -20.22 -16.32
CA VAL A 199 12.49 -19.08 -15.39
C VAL A 199 12.76 -17.80 -16.19
N GLN A 200 13.71 -17.81 -17.13
CA GLN A 200 14.02 -16.65 -17.98
C GLN A 200 12.82 -16.20 -18.82
N PHE A 201 12.04 -17.14 -19.35
CA PHE A 201 10.82 -16.82 -20.09
C PHE A 201 9.78 -16.13 -19.19
N CYS A 202 9.57 -16.61 -17.95
CA CYS A 202 8.68 -15.96 -16.98
C CYS A 202 9.13 -14.55 -16.64
N VAL A 203 10.44 -14.35 -16.39
CA VAL A 203 11.03 -13.03 -16.15
C VAL A 203 10.73 -12.09 -17.31
N GLY A 204 11.07 -12.51 -18.53
CA GLY A 204 10.83 -11.73 -19.75
C GLY A 204 9.35 -11.39 -19.96
N ARG A 205 8.45 -12.35 -19.71
CA ARG A 205 7.00 -12.13 -19.83
C ARG A 205 6.49 -11.10 -18.86
N ILE A 206 6.92 -11.13 -17.60
CA ILE A 206 6.53 -10.14 -16.60
C ILE A 206 7.14 -8.77 -16.94
N GLU A 207 8.45 -8.71 -17.27
CA GLU A 207 9.15 -7.46 -17.58
C GLU A 207 8.57 -6.72 -18.79
N THR A 208 8.14 -7.45 -19.82
CA THR A 208 7.52 -6.85 -21.01
C THR A 208 6.06 -6.42 -20.81
N THR A 209 5.37 -7.00 -19.83
CA THR A 209 3.94 -6.74 -19.60
C THR A 209 3.69 -5.74 -18.48
N ARG A 210 4.62 -5.63 -17.51
CA ARG A 210 4.45 -4.68 -16.41
C ARG A 210 4.42 -3.25 -16.90
N LEU A 211 3.62 -2.42 -16.24
CA LEU A 211 3.59 -0.99 -16.51
C LEU A 211 4.91 -0.37 -16.05
N SER A 212 5.39 0.62 -16.81
CA SER A 212 6.60 1.36 -16.43
C SER A 212 6.42 2.02 -15.06
N ILE A 213 7.47 1.98 -14.24
CA ILE A 213 7.51 2.62 -12.92
C ILE A 213 7.61 4.14 -13.16
N THR A 214 6.46 4.79 -13.36
CA THR A 214 6.37 6.25 -13.50
C THR A 214 5.47 6.79 -12.41
N LYS A 215 5.69 8.06 -12.03
CA LYS A 215 4.77 8.77 -11.11
C LYS A 215 3.32 8.74 -11.60
N ALA A 216 3.11 8.75 -12.91
CA ALA A 216 1.79 8.66 -13.54
C ALA A 216 1.11 7.31 -13.26
N THR A 217 1.85 6.20 -13.30
CA THR A 217 1.33 4.86 -13.01
C THR A 217 0.95 4.72 -11.53
N ASP A 218 1.76 5.28 -10.63
CA ASP A 218 1.48 5.30 -9.19
C ASP A 218 0.25 6.17 -8.88
N VAL A 219 0.13 7.34 -9.52
CA VAL A 219 -1.02 8.24 -9.37
C VAL A 219 -2.30 7.56 -9.88
N GLU A 220 -2.27 6.94 -11.05
CA GLU A 220 -3.42 6.22 -11.62
C GLU A 220 -3.86 5.07 -10.70
N HIS A 221 -2.92 4.32 -10.13
CA HIS A 221 -3.21 3.25 -9.17
C HIS A 221 -3.86 3.80 -7.89
N VAL A 222 -3.29 4.85 -7.29
CA VAL A 222 -3.80 5.49 -6.07
C VAL A 222 -5.18 6.13 -6.28
N GLU A 223 -5.41 6.81 -7.41
CA GLU A 223 -6.72 7.40 -7.73
C GLU A 223 -7.81 6.35 -7.90
N ARG A 224 -7.50 5.22 -8.54
CA ARG A 224 -8.44 4.10 -8.67
C ARG A 224 -8.77 3.44 -7.33
N LEU A 225 -7.78 3.27 -6.47
CA LEU A 225 -8.01 2.79 -5.11
C LEU A 225 -8.91 3.75 -4.32
N ARG A 226 -8.72 5.07 -4.44
CA ARG A 226 -9.59 6.08 -3.82
C ARG A 226 -11.02 6.01 -4.33
N ARG A 227 -11.24 5.85 -5.65
CA ARG A 227 -12.60 5.71 -6.22
C ARG A 227 -13.29 4.44 -5.73
N ARG A 228 -12.55 3.35 -5.53
CA ARG A 228 -13.10 2.05 -5.13
C ARG A 228 -13.41 1.96 -3.63
N TYR A 229 -12.60 2.58 -2.79
CA TYR A 229 -12.71 2.50 -1.32
C TYR A 229 -13.17 3.82 -0.68
N GLY A 230 -13.25 4.93 -1.42
CA GLY A 230 -13.73 6.22 -0.94
C GLY A 230 -15.26 6.35 -0.88
N ASN A 231 -16.01 5.40 -1.46
CA ASN A 231 -17.48 5.37 -1.42
C ASN A 231 -18.05 4.50 -0.28
N ASP A 232 -17.19 3.92 0.57
CA ASP A 232 -17.59 3.06 1.69
C ASP A 232 -17.41 3.77 3.07
N GLN A 233 -17.54 5.11 3.12
CA GLN A 233 -17.62 5.88 4.38
C GLN A 233 -18.95 6.59 4.49
#